data_1e8b5d0de6d94962e67a4d94e616ebd1
#
_entry.id   1e8b5d0de6d94962e67a4d94e616ebd1
#
_cell.length_a   1.000
_cell.length_b   1.000
_cell.length_c   1.000
_cell.angle_alpha   90.00
_cell.angle_beta   90.00
_cell.angle_gamma   90.00
#
_symmetry.space_group_name_H-M   'P 1'
#
loop_
_entity.id
_entity.type
_entity.pdbx_description
1 polymer ?
#
loop_
_entity_poly.entity_id
_entity_poly.type
_entity_poly.pdbx_seq_one_letter_code
_entity_poly.pdbx_strand_id
1 'polypeptide(L)'
;MKQVVKTIKRTIFAVALFACISSCTSDDDIDDIFIERGWTLTYIQEGGVRRNTEGKKYSILFGEAAFTATTPDGSTITGEWKADGGTRSFTCYNVRSSSNFQKDTIAKSMLNLLKNARKYEGDTHWLRIKQQENVYMLLGSEK
;
A
#
# COMPACT_ATOMS: atom_id res chain seq x y z
N MET A 1 -42.96 9.45 31.76
CA MET A 1 -42.09 8.31 31.65
C MET A 1 -41.81 7.90 30.20
N LYS A 2 -42.83 7.69 29.38
CA LYS A 2 -42.65 7.25 28.01
C LYS A 2 -41.85 8.24 27.14
N GLN A 3 -42.04 9.54 27.36
CA GLN A 3 -41.33 10.59 26.59
C GLN A 3 -39.83 10.64 26.89
N VAL A 4 -39.45 10.41 28.13
CA VAL A 4 -38.06 10.42 28.55
C VAL A 4 -37.31 9.27 27.90
N VAL A 5 -37.91 8.09 27.85
CA VAL A 5 -37.32 6.90 27.21
C VAL A 5 -37.10 7.13 25.73
N LYS A 6 -38.04 7.77 25.04
CA LYS A 6 -37.91 8.07 23.62
C LYS A 6 -36.74 9.01 23.33
N THR A 7 -36.55 10.00 24.17
CA THR A 7 -35.46 10.97 24.03
C THR A 7 -34.10 10.28 24.16
N ILE A 8 -33.97 9.38 25.14
CA ILE A 8 -32.74 8.65 25.37
C ILE A 8 -32.39 7.76 24.15
N LYS A 9 -33.40 7.09 23.61
CA LYS A 9 -33.20 6.23 22.43
C LYS A 9 -32.70 7.03 21.22
N ARG A 10 -33.22 8.21 21.01
CA ARG A 10 -32.79 9.06 19.90
C ARG A 10 -31.34 9.50 20.04
N THR A 11 -30.93 9.83 21.23
CA THR A 11 -29.58 10.26 21.52
C THR A 11 -28.58 9.12 21.23
N ILE A 12 -28.88 7.92 21.69
CA ILE A 12 -28.03 6.74 21.48
C ILE A 12 -27.91 6.41 19.98
N PHE A 13 -29.01 6.50 19.27
CA PHE A 13 -29.03 6.24 17.83
C PHE A 13 -28.14 7.22 17.06
N ALA A 14 -28.16 8.49 17.40
CA ALA A 14 -27.34 9.49 16.74
C ALA A 14 -25.84 9.23 16.93
N VAL A 15 -25.44 8.83 18.13
CA VAL A 15 -24.04 8.51 18.42
C VAL A 15 -23.57 7.29 17.59
N ALA A 16 -24.39 6.26 17.52
CA ALA A 16 -24.05 5.07 16.74
C ALA A 16 -23.87 5.37 15.26
N LEU A 17 -24.72 6.21 14.70
CA LEU A 17 -24.64 6.60 13.30
C LEU A 17 -23.33 7.34 12.99
N PHE A 18 -22.91 8.21 13.89
CA PHE A 18 -21.67 8.96 13.72
C PHE A 18 -20.44 8.03 13.70
N ALA A 19 -20.42 7.02 14.56
CA ALA A 19 -19.33 6.06 14.59
C ALA A 19 -19.22 5.25 13.28
N CYS A 20 -20.33 4.90 12.66
CA CYS A 20 -20.34 4.17 11.39
C CYS A 20 -19.74 4.98 10.25
N ILE A 21 -19.96 6.28 10.19
CA ILE A 21 -19.41 7.14 9.15
C ILE A 21 -17.89 7.17 9.21
N SER A 22 -17.31 7.22 10.40
CA SER A 22 -15.86 7.23 10.57
C SER A 22 -15.20 5.92 10.12
N SER A 23 -15.83 4.78 10.34
CA SER A 23 -15.32 3.49 9.91
C SER A 23 -15.30 3.34 8.39
N CYS A 24 -16.34 3.79 7.71
CA CYS A 24 -16.47 3.65 6.27
C CYS A 24 -15.41 4.44 5.51
N THR A 25 -15.01 5.59 6.03
CA THR A 25 -14.03 6.47 5.37
C THR A 25 -12.63 5.82 5.27
N SER A 26 -12.24 5.02 6.26
CA SER A 26 -10.94 4.37 6.29
C SER A 26 -10.80 3.26 5.24
N ASP A 27 -11.88 2.53 4.97
CA ASP A 27 -11.87 1.43 4.01
C ASP A 27 -11.81 1.91 2.56
N ASP A 28 -12.41 3.05 2.28
CA ASP A 28 -12.43 3.62 0.93
C ASP A 28 -11.03 4.01 0.44
N ASP A 29 -10.14 4.41 1.34
CA ASP A 29 -8.78 4.80 0.99
C ASP A 29 -7.97 3.66 0.39
N ILE A 30 -8.15 2.44 0.88
CA ILE A 30 -7.42 1.27 0.37
C ILE A 30 -7.80 0.97 -1.07
N ASP A 31 -9.09 1.00 -1.38
CA ASP A 31 -9.56 0.74 -2.74
C ASP A 31 -9.01 1.78 -3.71
N ASP A 32 -9.04 3.05 -3.32
CA ASP A 32 -8.56 4.13 -4.18
C ASP A 32 -7.04 4.09 -4.39
N ILE A 33 -6.29 3.72 -3.37
CA ILE A 33 -4.82 3.71 -3.42
C ILE A 33 -4.30 2.47 -4.15
N PHE A 34 -4.89 1.32 -3.90
CA PHE A 34 -4.32 0.06 -4.34
C PHE A 34 -5.05 -0.60 -5.50
N ILE A 35 -6.36 -0.78 -5.41
CA ILE A 35 -7.06 -1.68 -6.32
C ILE A 35 -7.10 -1.15 -7.75
N GLU A 36 -6.62 -1.97 -8.69
CA GLU A 36 -6.52 -1.69 -10.12
C GLU A 36 -5.73 -0.43 -10.45
N ARG A 37 -4.78 -0.10 -9.59
CA ARG A 37 -3.94 1.08 -9.80
C ARG A 37 -2.49 0.68 -10.04
N GLY A 38 -1.90 1.29 -11.05
CA GLY A 38 -0.49 1.12 -11.36
C GLY A 38 0.36 2.19 -10.70
N TRP A 39 1.53 1.79 -10.24
CA TRP A 39 2.48 2.66 -9.57
C TRP A 39 3.85 2.52 -10.21
N THR A 40 4.56 3.64 -10.36
CA THR A 40 5.93 3.65 -10.89
C THR A 40 6.89 4.03 -9.77
N LEU A 41 7.98 3.27 -9.67
CA LEU A 41 8.99 3.51 -8.64
C LEU A 41 9.73 4.83 -8.92
N THR A 42 9.83 5.67 -7.90
CA THR A 42 10.64 6.89 -7.95
C THR A 42 12.03 6.62 -7.40
N TYR A 43 12.13 6.07 -6.20
CA TYR A 43 13.40 5.66 -5.60
C TYR A 43 13.15 4.68 -4.45
N ILE A 44 14.23 4.04 -4.01
CA ILE A 44 14.22 3.20 -2.81
C ILE A 44 15.19 3.81 -1.81
N GLN A 45 14.74 3.97 -0.57
CA GLN A 45 15.57 4.42 0.54
C GLN A 45 15.95 3.20 1.38
N GLU A 46 17.23 2.94 1.52
CA GLU A 46 17.73 1.83 2.34
C GLU A 46 18.71 2.40 3.36
N GLY A 47 18.22 2.76 4.55
CA GLY A 47 19.01 3.42 5.56
C GLY A 47 19.48 4.78 5.06
N GLY A 48 20.78 5.01 5.03
CA GLY A 48 21.35 6.25 4.53
C GLY A 48 21.54 6.29 3.02
N VAL A 49 21.17 5.26 2.28
CA VAL A 49 21.41 5.16 0.85
C VAL A 49 20.10 5.31 0.08
N ARG A 50 20.09 6.22 -0.89
CA ARG A 50 18.96 6.38 -1.80
C ARG A 50 19.33 5.80 -3.17
N ARG A 51 18.54 4.86 -3.64
CA ARG A 51 18.74 4.23 -4.94
C ARG A 51 17.73 4.77 -5.93
N ASN A 52 18.22 5.53 -6.90
CA ASN A 52 17.39 6.09 -7.97
C ASN A 52 17.27 5.11 -9.13
N THR A 53 16.21 5.25 -9.91
CA THR A 53 15.93 4.34 -11.02
C THR A 53 16.76 4.62 -12.26
N GLU A 54 17.44 5.77 -12.31
CA GLU A 54 18.26 6.22 -13.44
C GLU A 54 17.47 6.25 -14.75
N GLY A 55 16.22 6.67 -14.68
CA GLY A 55 15.37 6.77 -15.85
C GLY A 55 14.75 5.46 -16.31
N LYS A 56 15.02 4.36 -15.63
CA LYS A 56 14.43 3.06 -15.96
C LYS A 56 13.09 2.91 -15.26
N LYS A 57 12.18 2.19 -15.90
CA LYS A 57 10.82 2.04 -15.37
C LYS A 57 10.66 0.74 -14.59
N TYR A 58 10.37 0.87 -13.31
CA TYR A 58 9.95 -0.21 -12.43
C TYR A 58 8.54 0.10 -12.00
N SER A 59 7.62 -0.83 -12.16
CA SER A 59 6.21 -0.57 -11.86
C SER A 59 5.60 -1.68 -11.01
N ILE A 60 4.53 -1.34 -10.29
CA ILE A 60 3.75 -2.31 -9.53
C ILE A 60 2.28 -2.07 -9.85
N LEU A 61 1.58 -3.14 -10.18
CA LEU A 61 0.14 -3.13 -10.38
C LEU A 61 -0.51 -3.96 -9.29
N PHE A 62 -1.44 -3.37 -8.55
CA PHE A 62 -2.18 -4.08 -7.51
C PHE A 62 -3.56 -4.47 -8.05
N GLY A 63 -3.91 -5.75 -7.93
CA GLY A 63 -5.27 -6.22 -8.13
C GLY A 63 -6.01 -6.26 -6.79
N GLU A 64 -7.11 -6.97 -6.72
CA GLU A 64 -7.89 -7.04 -5.49
C GLU A 64 -7.16 -7.75 -4.35
N ALA A 65 -6.36 -8.77 -4.66
CA ALA A 65 -5.66 -9.55 -3.65
C ALA A 65 -4.22 -9.86 -4.03
N ALA A 66 -3.85 -9.64 -5.28
CA ALA A 66 -2.52 -9.98 -5.80
C ALA A 66 -1.85 -8.73 -6.39
N PHE A 67 -0.54 -8.78 -6.54
CA PHE A 67 0.21 -7.71 -7.21
C PHE A 67 1.20 -8.30 -8.19
N THR A 68 1.57 -7.49 -9.18
CA THR A 68 2.63 -7.79 -10.14
C THR A 68 3.53 -6.57 -10.26
N ALA A 69 4.79 -6.73 -9.95
CA ALA A 69 5.81 -5.71 -10.23
C ALA A 69 6.58 -6.13 -11.47
N THR A 70 6.92 -5.16 -12.30
CA THR A 70 7.64 -5.41 -13.55
C THR A 70 8.90 -4.57 -13.59
N THR A 71 10.01 -5.18 -13.97
CA THR A 71 11.30 -4.53 -14.07
C THR A 71 11.58 -4.12 -15.53
N PRO A 72 12.61 -3.29 -15.79
CA PRO A 72 12.90 -2.83 -17.15
C PRO A 72 13.19 -3.94 -18.15
N ASP A 73 13.75 -5.08 -17.71
CA ASP A 73 14.03 -6.20 -18.60
C ASP A 73 12.83 -7.15 -18.78
N GLY A 74 11.67 -6.82 -18.21
CA GLY A 74 10.48 -7.65 -18.32
C GLY A 74 10.36 -8.72 -17.26
N SER A 75 11.30 -8.82 -16.33
CA SER A 75 11.18 -9.74 -15.20
C SER A 75 10.08 -9.27 -14.25
N THR A 76 9.50 -10.20 -13.50
CA THR A 76 8.37 -9.89 -12.63
C THR A 76 8.60 -10.33 -11.18
N ILE A 77 7.98 -9.60 -10.27
CA ILE A 77 7.81 -9.99 -8.88
C ILE A 77 6.31 -10.08 -8.66
N THR A 78 5.83 -11.22 -8.22
CA THR A 78 4.40 -11.44 -8.00
C THR A 78 4.15 -11.89 -6.58
N GLY A 79 2.93 -11.67 -6.11
CA GLY A 79 2.54 -12.12 -4.79
C GLY A 79 1.14 -11.67 -4.46
N GLU A 80 0.79 -11.84 -3.19
CA GLU A 80 -0.47 -11.39 -2.63
C GLU A 80 -0.20 -10.27 -1.65
N TRP A 81 -1.19 -9.41 -1.44
CA TRP A 81 -1.05 -8.29 -0.53
C TRP A 81 -2.28 -8.12 0.35
N LYS A 82 -2.08 -7.46 1.46
CA LYS A 82 -3.13 -7.15 2.42
C LYS A 82 -2.80 -5.82 3.09
N ALA A 83 -3.80 -4.97 3.24
CA ALA A 83 -3.63 -3.67 3.88
C ALA A 83 -4.81 -3.37 4.79
N ASP A 84 -4.57 -2.55 5.82
CA ASP A 84 -5.59 -2.08 6.75
C ASP A 84 -5.49 -0.57 6.84
N GLY A 85 -6.55 0.14 6.44
CA GLY A 85 -6.60 1.59 6.43
C GLY A 85 -6.56 2.21 7.81
N GLY A 86 -7.08 1.53 8.83
CA GLY A 86 -7.09 2.03 10.19
C GLY A 86 -5.72 2.06 10.84
N THR A 87 -4.92 1.03 10.64
CA THR A 87 -3.58 0.90 11.21
C THR A 87 -2.48 1.28 10.24
N ARG A 88 -2.81 1.47 8.96
CA ARG A 88 -1.85 1.68 7.87
C ARG A 88 -0.88 0.51 7.70
N SER A 89 -1.28 -0.68 8.09
CA SER A 89 -0.47 -1.88 7.88
C SER A 89 -0.54 -2.32 6.43
N PHE A 90 0.56 -2.87 5.94
CA PHE A 90 0.68 -3.40 4.60
C PHE A 90 1.63 -4.59 4.63
N THR A 91 1.19 -5.72 4.14
CA THR A 91 2.02 -6.92 4.08
C THR A 91 1.85 -7.61 2.74
N CYS A 92 2.93 -8.22 2.26
CA CYS A 92 2.92 -9.08 1.10
C CYS A 92 3.28 -10.50 1.53
N TYR A 93 2.70 -11.46 0.85
CA TYR A 93 2.98 -12.87 1.13
C TYR A 93 2.95 -13.67 -0.17
N ASN A 94 3.55 -14.86 -0.14
CA ASN A 94 3.74 -15.70 -1.32
C ASN A 94 4.47 -14.93 -2.43
N VAL A 95 5.47 -14.13 -2.05
CA VAL A 95 6.23 -13.29 -2.98
C VAL A 95 7.21 -14.14 -3.75
N ARG A 96 7.17 -14.04 -5.07
CA ARG A 96 8.02 -14.78 -5.98
C ARG A 96 8.57 -13.86 -7.05
N SER A 97 9.72 -14.23 -7.61
CA SER A 97 10.30 -13.48 -8.72
C SER A 97 10.65 -14.41 -9.86
N SER A 98 10.59 -13.91 -11.09
CA SER A 98 10.97 -14.67 -12.29
C SER A 98 12.48 -14.66 -12.50
N SER A 99 13.23 -13.89 -11.69
CA SER A 99 14.68 -13.74 -11.80
C SER A 99 15.27 -13.61 -10.41
N ASN A 100 16.57 -13.89 -10.27
CA ASN A 100 17.31 -13.65 -9.04
C ASN A 100 17.88 -12.23 -8.97
N PHE A 101 17.73 -11.46 -10.04
CA PHE A 101 18.15 -10.05 -10.14
C PHE A 101 19.62 -9.83 -9.78
N GLN A 102 20.50 -10.72 -10.21
CA GLN A 102 21.93 -10.62 -9.88
C GLN A 102 22.56 -9.29 -10.31
N LYS A 103 22.13 -8.74 -11.44
CA LYS A 103 22.67 -7.51 -12.01
C LYS A 103 21.80 -6.28 -11.80
N ASP A 104 20.63 -6.45 -11.21
CA ASP A 104 19.70 -5.35 -11.01
C ASP A 104 19.50 -5.11 -9.50
N THR A 105 20.28 -4.20 -8.96
CA THR A 105 20.26 -3.86 -7.54
C THR A 105 18.90 -3.28 -7.12
N ILE A 106 18.28 -2.48 -7.99
CA ILE A 106 16.97 -1.88 -7.71
C ILE A 106 15.90 -2.98 -7.58
N ALA A 107 15.86 -3.90 -8.53
CA ALA A 107 14.89 -5.00 -8.49
C ALA A 107 15.11 -5.89 -7.27
N LYS A 108 16.37 -6.14 -6.92
CA LYS A 108 16.71 -6.92 -5.73
C LYS A 108 16.21 -6.24 -4.46
N SER A 109 16.39 -4.93 -4.36
CA SER A 109 15.89 -4.13 -3.24
C SER A 109 14.37 -4.12 -3.19
N MET A 110 13.69 -3.99 -4.33
CA MET A 110 12.22 -4.09 -4.40
C MET A 110 11.73 -5.43 -3.88
N LEU A 111 12.32 -6.51 -4.36
CA LEU A 111 11.94 -7.85 -3.94
C LEU A 111 12.08 -8.01 -2.43
N ASN A 112 13.21 -7.59 -1.88
CA ASN A 112 13.46 -7.69 -0.45
C ASN A 112 12.49 -6.83 0.35
N LEU A 113 12.22 -5.62 -0.12
CA LEU A 113 11.31 -4.71 0.56
C LEU A 113 9.87 -5.24 0.54
N LEU A 114 9.42 -5.76 -0.59
CA LEU A 114 8.08 -6.35 -0.70
C LEU A 114 7.92 -7.55 0.22
N LYS A 115 8.93 -8.39 0.34
CA LYS A 115 8.90 -9.53 1.27
C LYS A 115 8.80 -9.11 2.72
N ASN A 116 9.28 -7.93 3.07
CA ASN A 116 9.38 -7.46 4.46
C ASN A 116 8.53 -6.22 4.73
N ALA A 117 7.64 -5.86 3.83
CA ALA A 117 6.80 -4.68 3.97
C ALA A 117 5.89 -4.79 5.20
N ARG A 118 5.69 -3.68 5.91
CA ARG A 118 4.90 -3.63 7.14
C ARG A 118 3.87 -2.52 7.13
N LYS A 119 4.16 -1.38 6.52
CA LYS A 119 3.29 -0.20 6.55
C LYS A 119 3.26 0.50 5.22
N TYR A 120 2.24 1.31 5.03
CA TYR A 120 2.17 2.21 3.89
C TYR A 120 1.73 3.60 4.33
N GLU A 121 2.10 4.57 3.51
CA GLU A 121 1.64 5.95 3.62
C GLU A 121 1.36 6.44 2.22
N GLY A 122 0.40 7.35 2.07
CA GLY A 122 0.18 7.95 0.77
C GLY A 122 -1.27 8.25 0.48
N ASP A 123 -1.49 8.59 -0.79
CA ASP A 123 -2.82 8.89 -1.32
C ASP A 123 -2.89 8.38 -2.77
N THR A 124 -3.76 8.94 -3.59
CA THR A 124 -3.89 8.48 -4.98
C THR A 124 -2.80 9.03 -5.90
N HIS A 125 -1.93 9.89 -5.42
CA HIS A 125 -0.86 10.51 -6.21
C HIS A 125 0.50 9.91 -5.91
N TRP A 126 0.78 9.57 -4.67
CA TRP A 126 2.05 8.99 -4.24
C TRP A 126 1.80 7.92 -3.20
N LEU A 127 2.69 6.94 -3.15
CA LEU A 127 2.60 5.81 -2.24
C LEU A 127 3.99 5.47 -1.73
N ARG A 128 4.11 5.31 -0.41
CA ARG A 128 5.33 4.86 0.23
C ARG A 128 5.05 3.53 0.90
N ILE A 129 5.77 2.49 0.48
CA ILE A 129 5.68 1.17 1.11
C ILE A 129 6.92 1.00 1.96
N LYS A 130 6.72 0.75 3.26
CA LYS A 130 7.77 0.81 4.27
C LYS A 130 7.99 -0.54 4.94
N GLN A 131 9.26 -0.85 5.13
CA GLN A 131 9.69 -1.91 6.03
C GLN A 131 10.01 -1.32 7.42
N GLN A 132 10.67 -0.16 7.43
CA GLN A 132 11.03 0.64 8.60
C GLN A 132 10.94 2.11 8.20
N GLU A 133 11.15 3.01 9.18
CA GLU A 133 11.10 4.46 8.90
C GLU A 133 12.10 4.89 7.82
N ASN A 134 13.29 4.30 7.81
CA ASN A 134 14.33 4.65 6.85
C ASN A 134 14.55 3.58 5.78
N VAL A 135 13.63 2.61 5.64
CA VAL A 135 13.70 1.57 4.61
C VAL A 135 12.33 1.51 3.93
N TYR A 136 12.23 2.11 2.75
CA TYR A 136 10.96 2.20 2.03
C TYR A 136 11.21 2.46 0.54
N MET A 137 10.16 2.26 -0.24
CA MET A 137 10.15 2.71 -1.63
C MET A 137 9.07 3.76 -1.82
N LEU A 138 9.39 4.77 -2.63
CA LEU A 138 8.45 5.82 -3.02
C LEU A 138 7.98 5.55 -4.43
N LEU A 139 6.68 5.57 -4.61
CA LEU A 139 6.02 5.28 -5.88
C LEU A 139 5.14 6.47 -6.27
N GLY A 140 5.09 6.75 -7.57
CA GLY A 140 4.18 7.74 -8.12
C GLY A 140 3.08 7.07 -8.93
N SER A 141 1.90 7.66 -8.94
CA SER A 141 0.78 7.14 -9.72
C SER A 141 1.08 7.22 -11.22
N GLU A 142 0.74 6.15 -11.94
CA GLU A 142 0.95 6.10 -13.39
C GLU A 142 -0.07 6.88 -14.18
N LYS A 143 -1.03 7.46 -13.54
CA LYS A 143 -2.10 8.11 -14.22
C LYS A 143 -1.74 9.49 -14.77
#